data_8e107dac819eabb472207f8588a5eb00
#
_entry.id   8e107dac819eabb472207f8588a5eb00
#
_cell.length_a   1.000
_cell.length_b   1.000
_cell.length_c   1.000
_cell.angle_alpha   90.00
_cell.angle_beta   90.00
_cell.angle_gamma   90.00
#
_symmetry.space_group_name_H-M   'P 1'
#
loop_
_entity.id
_entity.type
_entity.pdbx_description
1 polymer ?
#
loop_
_entity_poly.entity_id
_entity_poly.type
_entity_poly.pdbx_seq_one_letter_code
_entity_poly.pdbx_strand_id
1 'polypeptide(L)'
;VGPKGEIIMDYSIYDAIQAGFDKVVFVIRKDLEEDFRRIIGDRIEKKIKVEYAFQEVDDIPAEYKEKFAGRTKPWGTGQAILCCKDVVKEPFLVINADDYYGKEAYAEAFRELTKEEEKSDKMQISMVGFVLKNTLSENGGVTRGVCKVDENQMLTKIVETSNIVKTETGAAVLADGKEEIINADTPVSMNMWGLTPEFFGILESGFAEFLDKQEAGNLKGEYLLPTIIGDLLEKDQVSVKVLKSHDKWFGVTYKEDKDLVVREVKALIEKGLYPEN
;
A
#
# COMPACT_ATOMS: atom_id res chain seq x y z
N VAL A 1 -15.87 10.50 5.66
CA VAL A 1 -16.54 10.09 4.41
C VAL A 1 -17.83 9.36 4.69
N GLY A 2 -17.92 8.68 5.81
CA GLY A 2 -19.14 8.02 6.26
C GLY A 2 -20.13 8.96 6.95
N PRO A 3 -21.39 8.50 7.16
CA PRO A 3 -22.50 9.33 7.66
C PRO A 3 -22.31 9.82 9.11
N LYS A 4 -21.48 9.15 9.91
CA LYS A 4 -21.19 9.51 11.31
C LYS A 4 -19.77 10.04 11.50
N GLY A 5 -19.10 10.44 10.42
CA GLY A 5 -17.76 10.99 10.46
C GLY A 5 -16.65 9.94 10.29
N GLU A 6 -17.01 8.73 9.88
CA GLU A 6 -16.02 7.70 9.55
C GLU A 6 -15.08 8.18 8.42
N ILE A 7 -13.82 7.81 8.52
CA ILE A 7 -12.81 8.01 7.50
C ILE A 7 -12.61 6.73 6.68
N ILE A 8 -11.88 6.75 5.57
CA ILE A 8 -11.65 5.58 4.72
C ILE A 8 -11.02 4.44 5.52
N MET A 9 -10.06 4.75 6.37
CA MET A 9 -9.39 3.79 7.25
C MET A 9 -10.34 2.96 8.13
N ASP A 10 -11.47 3.52 8.56
CA ASP A 10 -12.45 2.79 9.37
C ASP A 10 -13.05 1.61 8.60
N TYR A 11 -13.30 1.78 7.31
CA TYR A 11 -13.81 0.72 6.44
C TYR A 11 -12.73 -0.31 6.17
N SER A 12 -11.50 0.12 5.92
CA SER A 12 -10.34 -0.76 5.74
C SER A 12 -10.10 -1.65 6.97
N ILE A 13 -10.15 -1.08 8.17
CA ILE A 13 -10.00 -1.84 9.42
C ILE A 13 -11.20 -2.77 9.65
N TYR A 14 -12.43 -2.32 9.35
CA TYR A 14 -13.60 -3.16 9.44
C TYR A 14 -13.47 -4.39 8.53
N ASP A 15 -13.06 -4.21 7.26
CA ASP A 15 -12.88 -5.30 6.31
C ASP A 15 -11.74 -6.24 6.73
N ALA A 16 -10.64 -5.70 7.27
CA ALA A 16 -9.55 -6.50 7.81
C ALA A 16 -10.02 -7.39 8.98
N ILE A 17 -10.79 -6.85 9.93
CA ILE A 17 -11.37 -7.61 11.04
C ILE A 17 -12.30 -8.72 10.51
N GLN A 18 -13.16 -8.41 9.55
CA GLN A 18 -14.07 -9.40 8.95
C GLN A 18 -13.33 -10.50 8.19
N ALA A 19 -12.16 -10.20 7.61
CA ALA A 19 -11.30 -11.18 6.97
C ALA A 19 -10.55 -12.10 7.93
N GLY A 20 -10.38 -11.67 9.21
CA GLY A 20 -9.71 -12.45 10.26
C GLY A 20 -8.44 -11.84 10.82
N PHE A 21 -8.02 -10.65 10.37
CA PHE A 21 -6.89 -9.93 10.98
C PHE A 21 -7.24 -9.52 12.41
N ASP A 22 -6.29 -9.67 13.32
CA ASP A 22 -6.48 -9.48 14.77
C ASP A 22 -5.63 -8.36 15.36
N LYS A 23 -4.77 -7.73 14.54
CA LYS A 23 -3.90 -6.63 14.95
C LYS A 23 -3.76 -5.59 13.84
N VAL A 24 -3.75 -4.33 14.23
CA VAL A 24 -3.41 -3.19 13.36
C VAL A 24 -2.18 -2.48 13.91
N VAL A 25 -1.23 -2.16 13.06
CA VAL A 25 -0.07 -1.32 13.39
C VAL A 25 -0.16 -0.03 12.59
N PHE A 26 -0.24 1.09 13.30
CA PHE A 26 -0.21 2.41 12.69
C PHE A 26 1.22 2.91 12.61
N VAL A 27 1.66 3.27 11.41
CA VAL A 27 2.92 3.97 11.19
C VAL A 27 2.65 5.46 11.12
N ILE A 28 3.12 6.19 12.12
CA ILE A 28 2.88 7.63 12.27
C ILE A 28 4.19 8.34 12.65
N ARG A 29 4.19 9.67 12.61
CA ARG A 29 5.25 10.46 13.24
C ARG A 29 5.02 10.54 14.75
N LYS A 30 6.10 10.59 15.51
CA LYS A 30 6.02 10.63 16.98
C LYS A 30 5.30 11.88 17.51
N ASP A 31 5.49 13.01 16.87
CA ASP A 31 4.83 14.27 17.25
C ASP A 31 3.31 14.27 17.05
N LEU A 32 2.77 13.34 16.27
CA LEU A 32 1.33 13.17 16.03
C LEU A 32 0.68 12.12 16.94
N GLU A 33 1.45 11.41 17.76
CA GLU A 33 0.95 10.25 18.53
C GLU A 33 -0.24 10.58 19.41
N GLU A 34 -0.14 11.63 20.22
CA GLU A 34 -1.19 12.00 21.17
C GLU A 34 -2.51 12.35 20.47
N ASP A 35 -2.44 13.19 19.42
CA ASP A 35 -3.63 13.58 18.66
C ASP A 35 -4.20 12.39 17.88
N PHE A 36 -3.34 11.55 17.27
CA PHE A 36 -3.77 10.37 16.53
C PHE A 36 -4.48 9.37 17.44
N ARG A 37 -3.92 9.08 18.64
CA ARG A 37 -4.57 8.22 19.63
C ARG A 37 -5.94 8.74 20.01
N ARG A 38 -6.03 10.00 20.41
CA ARG A 38 -7.28 10.65 20.85
C ARG A 38 -8.35 10.65 19.75
N ILE A 39 -7.98 10.90 18.50
CA ILE A 39 -8.94 11.08 17.39
C ILE A 39 -9.31 9.75 16.74
N ILE A 40 -8.36 8.84 16.60
CA ILE A 40 -8.48 7.61 15.82
C ILE A 40 -8.23 6.39 16.72
N GLY A 41 -7.08 6.34 17.38
CA GLY A 41 -6.59 5.16 18.10
C GLY A 41 -7.58 4.65 19.13
N ASP A 42 -8.05 5.49 20.05
CA ASP A 42 -8.92 5.11 21.17
C ASP A 42 -10.23 4.42 20.74
N ARG A 43 -10.74 4.75 19.55
CA ARG A 43 -11.94 4.11 19.02
C ARG A 43 -11.64 2.79 18.30
N ILE A 44 -10.47 2.66 17.69
CA ILE A 44 -10.03 1.44 17.00
C ILE A 44 -9.57 0.40 18.02
N GLU A 45 -8.88 0.80 19.08
CA GLU A 45 -8.43 -0.07 20.18
C GLU A 45 -9.58 -0.82 20.87
N LYS A 46 -10.81 -0.30 20.80
CA LYS A 46 -12.01 -0.98 21.28
C LYS A 46 -12.48 -2.15 20.40
N LYS A 47 -11.95 -2.25 19.17
CA LYS A 47 -12.40 -3.22 18.18
C LYS A 47 -11.34 -4.27 17.85
N ILE A 48 -10.06 -3.90 17.93
CA ILE A 48 -8.94 -4.73 17.52
C ILE A 48 -7.70 -4.31 18.30
N LYS A 49 -6.74 -5.22 18.47
CA LYS A 49 -5.43 -4.89 19.05
C LYS A 49 -4.73 -3.86 18.16
N VAL A 50 -4.25 -2.76 18.76
CA VAL A 50 -3.52 -1.70 18.07
C VAL A 50 -2.13 -1.55 18.65
N GLU A 51 -1.16 -1.44 17.76
CA GLU A 51 0.21 -1.05 18.09
C GLU A 51 0.64 0.13 17.21
N TYR A 52 1.72 0.81 17.59
CA TYR A 52 2.21 1.99 16.91
C TYR A 52 3.68 1.81 16.56
N ALA A 53 4.05 2.19 15.36
CA ALA A 53 5.41 2.33 14.91
C ALA A 53 5.64 3.78 14.48
N PHE A 54 6.86 4.26 14.65
CA PHE A 54 7.16 5.67 14.39
C PHE A 54 8.16 5.79 13.26
N GLN A 55 7.78 6.56 12.24
CA GLN A 55 8.64 6.89 11.12
C GLN A 55 9.18 8.31 11.31
N GLU A 56 10.46 8.41 11.63
CA GLU A 56 11.14 9.69 11.81
C GLU A 56 12.21 9.89 10.72
N VAL A 57 12.39 11.13 10.32
CA VAL A 57 13.35 11.49 9.25
C VAL A 57 14.80 11.31 9.70
N ASP A 58 15.06 11.54 10.98
CA ASP A 58 16.38 11.45 11.61
C ASP A 58 16.68 10.07 12.23
N ASP A 59 15.73 9.11 12.12
CA ASP A 59 15.93 7.72 12.51
C ASP A 59 16.71 6.96 11.42
N ILE A 60 17.97 7.38 11.27
CA ILE A 60 18.96 6.79 10.37
C ILE A 60 20.28 6.61 11.13
N PRO A 61 21.15 5.68 10.71
CA PRO A 61 22.46 5.50 11.33
C PRO A 61 23.26 6.82 11.40
N ALA A 62 24.03 6.98 12.47
CA ALA A 62 24.70 8.24 12.80
C ALA A 62 25.62 8.75 11.69
N GLU A 63 26.29 7.84 10.96
CA GLU A 63 27.16 8.12 9.83
C GLU A 63 26.48 8.82 8.65
N TYR A 64 25.16 8.68 8.52
CA TYR A 64 24.38 9.31 7.43
C TYR A 64 23.78 10.66 7.82
N LYS A 65 23.73 11.01 9.10
CA LYS A 65 23.05 12.24 9.57
C LYS A 65 23.59 13.52 8.96
N GLU A 66 24.92 13.61 8.82
CA GLU A 66 25.55 14.78 8.17
C GLU A 66 25.27 14.79 6.66
N LYS A 67 25.32 13.62 6.00
CA LYS A 67 25.06 13.45 4.56
C LYS A 67 23.68 13.96 4.14
N PHE A 68 22.69 13.84 5.02
CA PHE A 68 21.29 14.21 4.78
C PHE A 68 20.78 15.33 5.69
N ALA A 69 21.67 16.15 6.23
CA ALA A 69 21.30 17.28 7.07
C ALA A 69 20.28 18.19 6.35
N GLY A 70 19.21 18.59 7.06
CA GLY A 70 18.15 19.43 6.51
C GLY A 70 17.04 18.68 5.77
N ARG A 71 17.09 17.33 5.70
CA ARG A 71 15.98 16.55 5.15
C ARG A 71 14.74 16.69 6.05
N THR A 72 13.58 16.91 5.42
CA THR A 72 12.27 16.95 6.09
C THR A 72 11.29 15.92 5.51
N LYS A 73 11.62 15.37 4.33
CA LYS A 73 10.79 14.39 3.65
C LYS A 73 10.99 12.99 4.27
N PRO A 74 9.91 12.24 4.59
CA PRO A 74 10.01 10.84 5.00
C PRO A 74 10.79 9.99 3.97
N TRP A 75 11.37 8.89 4.43
CA TRP A 75 12.24 8.04 3.60
C TRP A 75 11.49 7.11 2.64
N GLY A 76 10.16 7.11 2.69
CA GLY A 76 9.31 6.29 1.82
C GLY A 76 8.73 5.07 2.51
N THR A 77 7.94 4.31 1.74
CA THR A 77 7.13 3.19 2.25
C THR A 77 7.97 2.01 2.74
N GLY A 78 9.15 1.76 2.16
CA GLY A 78 10.05 0.69 2.62
C GLY A 78 10.58 0.97 4.04
N GLN A 79 10.99 2.20 4.33
CA GLN A 79 11.44 2.58 5.67
C GLN A 79 10.27 2.64 6.66
N ALA A 80 9.07 3.06 6.23
CA ALA A 80 7.88 3.03 7.07
C ALA A 80 7.57 1.60 7.56
N ILE A 81 7.66 0.60 6.68
CA ILE A 81 7.47 -0.80 7.05
C ILE A 81 8.61 -1.27 7.96
N LEU A 82 9.85 -0.90 7.67
CA LEU A 82 11.00 -1.26 8.51
C LEU A 82 10.83 -0.80 9.96
N CYS A 83 10.19 0.34 10.20
CA CYS A 83 9.88 0.82 11.55
C CYS A 83 8.96 -0.13 12.35
N CYS A 84 8.29 -1.07 11.67
CA CYS A 84 7.40 -2.03 12.33
C CYS A 84 8.12 -3.29 12.83
N LYS A 85 9.41 -3.48 12.58
CA LYS A 85 10.14 -4.74 12.84
C LYS A 85 10.06 -5.23 14.29
N ASP A 86 9.92 -4.32 15.25
CA ASP A 86 9.88 -4.67 16.66
C ASP A 86 8.47 -5.03 17.16
N VAL A 87 7.44 -4.59 16.46
CA VAL A 87 6.02 -4.76 16.83
C VAL A 87 5.28 -5.77 15.96
N VAL A 88 5.82 -6.13 14.78
CA VAL A 88 5.24 -7.13 13.88
C VAL A 88 6.11 -8.39 13.87
N LYS A 89 5.53 -9.51 14.32
CA LYS A 89 6.22 -10.82 14.42
C LYS A 89 5.49 -11.93 13.68
N GLU A 90 4.34 -11.61 13.11
CA GLU A 90 3.46 -12.50 12.34
C GLU A 90 3.47 -12.11 10.85
N PRO A 91 3.03 -12.98 9.93
CA PRO A 91 2.70 -12.57 8.57
C PRO A 91 1.74 -11.38 8.58
N PHE A 92 1.94 -10.42 7.71
CA PHE A 92 1.24 -9.14 7.76
C PHE A 92 0.88 -8.59 6.39
N LEU A 93 -0.15 -7.77 6.36
CA LEU A 93 -0.61 -7.05 5.19
C LEU A 93 -0.25 -5.57 5.29
N VAL A 94 0.37 -5.03 4.24
CA VAL A 94 0.65 -3.60 4.10
C VAL A 94 -0.44 -2.96 3.26
N ILE A 95 -0.96 -1.84 3.72
CA ILE A 95 -1.95 -1.01 3.00
C ILE A 95 -1.65 0.48 3.17
N ASN A 96 -2.17 1.29 2.29
CA ASN A 96 -2.25 2.73 2.48
C ASN A 96 -3.47 3.07 3.36
N ALA A 97 -3.30 3.99 4.28
CA ALA A 97 -4.34 4.34 5.26
C ALA A 97 -5.51 5.16 4.67
N ASP A 98 -5.29 5.77 3.53
CA ASP A 98 -6.21 6.67 2.82
C ASP A 98 -6.89 6.02 1.60
N ASP A 99 -6.65 4.71 1.38
CA ASP A 99 -7.21 3.93 0.30
C ASP A 99 -8.30 2.98 0.78
N TYR A 100 -9.37 2.85 -0.02
CA TYR A 100 -10.38 1.82 0.12
C TYR A 100 -10.09 0.66 -0.83
N TYR A 101 -9.98 -0.55 -0.31
CA TYR A 101 -9.60 -1.75 -1.06
C TYR A 101 -10.74 -2.74 -1.29
N GLY A 102 -11.77 -2.72 -0.44
CA GLY A 102 -12.91 -3.64 -0.50
C GLY A 102 -12.70 -4.98 0.21
N LYS A 103 -13.80 -5.67 0.46
CA LYS A 103 -13.85 -6.89 1.29
C LYS A 103 -13.13 -8.08 0.67
N GLU A 104 -13.28 -8.27 -0.65
CA GLU A 104 -12.65 -9.39 -1.37
C GLU A 104 -11.13 -9.30 -1.26
N ALA A 105 -10.57 -8.11 -1.40
CA ALA A 105 -9.14 -7.87 -1.31
C ALA A 105 -8.56 -8.33 0.04
N TYR A 106 -9.20 -7.99 1.16
CA TYR A 106 -8.76 -8.43 2.49
C TYR A 106 -8.93 -9.93 2.70
N ALA A 107 -10.04 -10.50 2.23
CA ALA A 107 -10.30 -11.95 2.36
C ALA A 107 -9.27 -12.77 1.59
N GLU A 108 -8.93 -12.37 0.36
CA GLU A 108 -7.91 -13.01 -0.46
C GLU A 108 -6.52 -12.90 0.18
N ALA A 109 -6.16 -11.70 0.66
CA ALA A 109 -4.88 -11.47 1.33
C ALA A 109 -4.75 -12.30 2.61
N PHE A 110 -5.79 -12.33 3.46
CA PHE A 110 -5.78 -13.11 4.70
C PHE A 110 -5.64 -14.62 4.41
N ARG A 111 -6.40 -15.14 3.45
CA ARG A 111 -6.31 -16.54 3.04
C ARG A 111 -4.91 -16.92 2.57
N GLU A 112 -4.26 -16.04 1.79
CA GLU A 112 -2.90 -16.30 1.31
C GLU A 112 -1.87 -16.25 2.44
N LEU A 113 -1.96 -15.26 3.34
CA LEU A 113 -1.06 -15.10 4.47
C LEU A 113 -1.16 -16.19 5.54
N THR A 114 -2.31 -16.89 5.60
CA THR A 114 -2.56 -17.97 6.58
C THR A 114 -2.42 -19.38 6.00
N LYS A 115 -2.00 -19.50 4.75
CA LYS A 115 -1.68 -20.81 4.17
C LYS A 115 -0.46 -21.42 4.85
N GLU A 116 -0.41 -22.75 4.83
CA GLU A 116 0.82 -23.47 5.12
C GLU A 116 1.90 -23.05 4.11
N GLU A 117 3.08 -22.74 4.62
CA GLU A 117 4.21 -22.35 3.78
C GLU A 117 4.62 -23.51 2.87
N GLU A 118 4.61 -23.26 1.58
CA GLU A 118 5.24 -24.16 0.61
C GLU A 118 6.76 -23.97 0.68
N LYS A 119 7.50 -25.09 0.72
CA LYS A 119 8.97 -25.03 0.68
C LYS A 119 9.41 -24.38 -0.63
N SER A 120 10.08 -23.27 -0.52
CA SER A 120 10.62 -22.52 -1.65
C SER A 120 11.99 -21.98 -1.30
N ASP A 121 12.88 -21.96 -2.29
CA ASP A 121 14.20 -21.32 -2.17
C ASP A 121 14.10 -19.78 -2.26
N LYS A 122 12.94 -19.27 -2.64
CA LYS A 122 12.66 -17.84 -2.77
C LYS A 122 11.68 -17.38 -1.70
N MET A 123 11.85 -16.17 -1.23
CA MET A 123 10.89 -15.56 -0.33
C MET A 123 9.53 -15.39 -1.06
N GLN A 124 8.47 -15.84 -0.41
CA GLN A 124 7.12 -15.77 -0.93
C GLN A 124 6.47 -14.44 -0.52
N ILE A 125 5.98 -13.71 -1.49
CA ILE A 125 5.27 -12.44 -1.32
C ILE A 125 3.93 -12.56 -2.04
N SER A 126 2.90 -11.94 -1.50
CA SER A 126 1.62 -11.77 -2.21
C SER A 126 1.31 -10.30 -2.43
N MET A 127 0.58 -10.01 -3.49
CA MET A 127 0.09 -8.68 -3.81
C MET A 127 -1.35 -8.77 -4.28
N VAL A 128 -2.22 -7.94 -3.76
CA VAL A 128 -3.57 -7.82 -4.32
C VAL A 128 -3.51 -6.96 -5.58
N GLY A 129 -3.86 -7.56 -6.71
CA GLY A 129 -3.94 -6.90 -8.01
C GLY A 129 -5.36 -6.44 -8.30
N PHE A 130 -5.51 -5.16 -8.59
CA PHE A 130 -6.76 -4.55 -8.99
C PHE A 130 -6.84 -4.39 -10.50
N VAL A 131 -8.05 -4.39 -11.04
CA VAL A 131 -8.26 -4.13 -12.46
C VAL A 131 -8.09 -2.63 -12.73
N LEU A 132 -7.24 -2.25 -13.65
CA LEU A 132 -6.88 -0.85 -13.92
C LEU A 132 -8.12 0.07 -14.02
N LYS A 133 -9.12 -0.32 -14.81
CA LYS A 133 -10.35 0.48 -15.01
C LYS A 133 -11.09 0.79 -13.71
N ASN A 134 -10.95 -0.06 -12.68
CA ASN A 134 -11.58 0.11 -11.38
C ASN A 134 -10.78 1.04 -10.44
N THR A 135 -9.66 1.60 -10.91
CA THR A 135 -8.74 2.44 -10.11
C THR A 135 -8.50 3.82 -10.73
N LEU A 136 -9.17 4.14 -11.84
CA LEU A 136 -9.01 5.42 -12.54
C LEU A 136 -9.81 6.53 -11.89
N SER A 137 -9.31 7.78 -11.99
CA SER A 137 -10.02 8.98 -11.58
C SER A 137 -10.74 9.61 -12.78
N GLU A 138 -11.91 10.19 -12.54
CA GLU A 138 -12.61 11.03 -13.52
C GLU A 138 -12.01 12.45 -13.60
N ASN A 139 -11.17 12.82 -12.62
CA ASN A 139 -10.69 14.19 -12.44
C ASN A 139 -9.29 14.42 -13.02
N GLY A 140 -8.61 13.37 -13.49
CA GLY A 140 -7.29 13.51 -14.10
C GLY A 140 -6.47 12.22 -14.14
N GLY A 141 -5.22 12.35 -14.57
CA GLY A 141 -4.28 11.25 -14.67
C GLY A 141 -3.86 10.73 -13.29
N VAL A 142 -3.69 9.41 -13.21
CA VAL A 142 -3.25 8.72 -12.01
C VAL A 142 -1.92 7.99 -12.26
N THR A 143 -1.22 7.65 -11.18
CA THR A 143 -0.01 6.82 -11.24
C THR A 143 -0.31 5.45 -10.66
N ARG A 144 0.07 4.37 -11.36
CA ARG A 144 -0.18 2.98 -10.95
C ARG A 144 1.03 2.10 -11.22
N GLY A 145 1.25 1.13 -10.35
CA GLY A 145 2.17 0.02 -10.61
C GLY A 145 1.54 -0.96 -11.60
N VAL A 146 1.80 -0.78 -12.90
CA VAL A 146 1.27 -1.66 -13.95
C VAL A 146 1.98 -2.99 -13.91
N CYS A 147 1.23 -4.09 -13.76
CA CYS A 147 1.75 -5.42 -13.56
C CYS A 147 1.71 -6.26 -14.83
N LYS A 148 2.78 -7.05 -15.06
CA LYS A 148 2.75 -8.20 -15.95
C LYS A 148 2.71 -9.47 -15.11
N VAL A 149 1.78 -10.35 -15.43
CA VAL A 149 1.48 -11.57 -14.67
C VAL A 149 1.52 -12.75 -15.64
N ASP A 150 2.10 -13.86 -15.22
CA ASP A 150 2.10 -15.08 -16.00
C ASP A 150 0.79 -15.88 -15.86
N GLU A 151 0.71 -17.03 -16.49
CA GLU A 151 -0.45 -17.93 -16.47
C GLU A 151 -0.76 -18.50 -15.08
N ASN A 152 0.24 -18.55 -14.19
CA ASN A 152 0.13 -19.03 -12.81
C ASN A 152 -0.20 -17.90 -11.82
N GLN A 153 -0.51 -16.70 -12.31
CA GLN A 153 -0.76 -15.50 -11.50
C GLN A 153 0.51 -15.02 -10.76
N MET A 154 1.69 -15.33 -11.25
CA MET A 154 2.94 -14.84 -10.69
C MET A 154 3.33 -13.52 -11.36
N LEU A 155 3.72 -12.55 -10.54
CA LEU A 155 4.21 -11.25 -11.02
C LEU A 155 5.55 -11.45 -11.74
N THR A 156 5.63 -11.04 -12.99
CA THR A 156 6.87 -11.11 -13.77
C THR A 156 7.52 -9.73 -13.93
N LYS A 157 6.72 -8.66 -13.85
CA LYS A 157 7.20 -7.28 -13.91
C LYS A 157 6.18 -6.33 -13.29
N ILE A 158 6.68 -5.28 -12.65
CA ILE A 158 5.88 -4.13 -12.21
C ILE A 158 6.55 -2.84 -12.70
N VAL A 159 5.76 -1.95 -13.27
CA VAL A 159 6.25 -0.67 -13.81
C VAL A 159 5.39 0.46 -13.28
N GLU A 160 6.00 1.35 -12.53
CA GLU A 160 5.37 2.60 -12.11
C GLU A 160 5.05 3.45 -13.34
N THR A 161 3.78 3.64 -13.62
CA THR A 161 3.29 4.34 -14.81
C THR A 161 2.43 5.52 -14.39
N SER A 162 2.88 6.71 -14.76
CA SER A 162 2.21 7.97 -14.44
C SER A 162 1.31 8.43 -15.58
N ASN A 163 0.40 9.38 -15.28
CA ASN A 163 -0.51 9.98 -16.25
C ASN A 163 -1.41 8.97 -16.98
N ILE A 164 -1.86 7.95 -16.28
CA ILE A 164 -2.89 7.07 -16.83
C ILE A 164 -4.24 7.75 -16.69
N VAL A 165 -4.89 7.96 -17.79
CA VAL A 165 -6.20 8.62 -17.87
C VAL A 165 -7.27 7.65 -18.34
N LYS A 166 -8.51 7.91 -17.91
CA LYS A 166 -9.69 7.25 -18.44
C LYS A 166 -10.01 7.81 -19.83
N THR A 167 -10.33 6.94 -20.76
CA THR A 167 -10.78 7.30 -22.11
C THR A 167 -12.15 6.71 -22.40
N GLU A 168 -12.79 7.13 -23.50
CA GLU A 168 -14.08 6.55 -23.91
C GLU A 168 -14.00 5.05 -24.19
N THR A 169 -12.83 4.57 -24.60
CA THR A 169 -12.59 3.16 -24.97
C THR A 169 -11.84 2.36 -23.91
N GLY A 170 -11.49 2.99 -22.77
CA GLY A 170 -10.77 2.29 -21.70
C GLY A 170 -9.77 3.18 -20.94
N ALA A 171 -8.49 2.99 -21.17
CA ALA A 171 -7.43 3.74 -20.51
C ALA A 171 -6.26 4.04 -21.47
N ALA A 172 -5.56 5.14 -21.21
CA ALA A 172 -4.36 5.50 -21.93
C ALA A 172 -3.32 6.17 -21.03
N VAL A 173 -2.06 6.08 -21.41
CA VAL A 173 -0.95 6.81 -20.81
C VAL A 173 -0.70 8.06 -21.63
N LEU A 174 -0.69 9.23 -20.99
CA LEU A 174 -0.32 10.49 -21.64
C LEU A 174 1.15 10.79 -21.37
N ALA A 175 2.00 10.63 -22.39
CA ALA A 175 3.42 10.91 -22.32
C ALA A 175 3.90 11.70 -23.54
N ASP A 176 4.65 12.79 -23.32
CA ASP A 176 5.24 13.62 -24.38
C ASP A 176 4.24 14.11 -25.45
N GLY A 177 3.01 14.38 -25.04
CA GLY A 177 1.92 14.82 -25.94
C GLY A 177 1.36 13.70 -26.82
N LYS A 178 1.69 12.45 -26.55
CA LYS A 178 1.16 11.25 -27.20
C LYS A 178 0.26 10.48 -26.24
N GLU A 179 -0.72 9.82 -26.80
CA GLU A 179 -1.62 8.91 -26.12
C GLU A 179 -1.27 7.48 -26.50
N GLU A 180 -0.88 6.67 -25.49
CA GLU A 180 -0.61 5.25 -25.66
C GLU A 180 -1.71 4.46 -24.96
N ILE A 181 -2.46 3.67 -25.73
CA ILE A 181 -3.57 2.86 -25.20
C ILE A 181 -3.01 1.76 -24.31
N ILE A 182 -3.55 1.64 -23.10
CA ILE A 182 -3.29 0.54 -22.18
C ILE A 182 -4.56 -0.27 -21.96
N ASN A 183 -4.41 -1.61 -21.91
CA ASN A 183 -5.55 -2.47 -21.65
C ASN A 183 -6.16 -2.16 -20.27
N ALA A 184 -7.42 -1.75 -20.27
CA ALA A 184 -8.15 -1.37 -19.06
C ALA A 184 -8.36 -2.54 -18.06
N ASP A 185 -8.20 -3.78 -18.51
CA ASP A 185 -8.27 -4.99 -17.66
C ASP A 185 -6.91 -5.43 -17.13
N THR A 186 -5.83 -4.67 -17.41
CA THR A 186 -4.49 -4.94 -16.87
C THR A 186 -4.49 -4.89 -15.34
N PRO A 187 -3.86 -5.86 -14.66
CA PRO A 187 -3.71 -5.79 -13.21
C PRO A 187 -2.74 -4.68 -12.81
N VAL A 188 -3.09 -3.97 -11.75
CA VAL A 188 -2.26 -2.90 -11.18
C VAL A 188 -2.09 -3.08 -9.67
N SER A 189 -0.95 -2.69 -9.17
CA SER A 189 -0.68 -2.58 -7.74
C SER A 189 -1.24 -1.28 -7.18
N MET A 190 -1.93 -1.41 -6.05
CA MET A 190 -2.40 -0.29 -5.23
C MET A 190 -1.76 -0.32 -3.83
N ASN A 191 -0.52 -0.82 -3.73
CA ASN A 191 0.23 -0.94 -2.48
C ASN A 191 -0.39 -1.87 -1.43
N MET A 192 -1.09 -2.92 -1.85
CA MET A 192 -1.62 -3.93 -0.95
C MET A 192 -0.77 -5.21 -1.02
N TRP A 193 0.15 -5.38 -0.05
CA TRP A 193 1.19 -6.41 -0.07
C TRP A 193 1.13 -7.31 1.15
N GLY A 194 1.11 -8.62 0.93
CA GLY A 194 1.25 -9.64 1.96
C GLY A 194 2.72 -10.05 2.11
N LEU A 195 3.26 -9.88 3.31
CA LEU A 195 4.67 -10.08 3.64
C LEU A 195 4.81 -10.93 4.90
N THR A 196 6.00 -11.49 5.09
CA THR A 196 6.37 -12.19 6.33
C THR A 196 7.47 -11.44 7.09
N PRO A 197 7.66 -11.71 8.40
CA PRO A 197 8.66 -11.00 9.21
C PRO A 197 10.09 -11.08 8.68
N GLU A 198 10.44 -12.12 7.92
CA GLU A 198 11.74 -12.28 7.29
C GLU A 198 12.07 -11.13 6.34
N PHE A 199 11.05 -10.49 5.78
CA PHE A 199 11.20 -9.33 4.89
C PHE A 199 11.85 -8.12 5.58
N PHE A 200 11.74 -8.00 6.90
CA PHE A 200 12.41 -6.93 7.65
C PHE A 200 13.93 -6.97 7.51
N GLY A 201 14.55 -8.16 7.42
CA GLY A 201 15.99 -8.30 7.18
C GLY A 201 16.41 -7.73 5.82
N ILE A 202 15.58 -7.94 4.80
CA ILE A 202 15.79 -7.36 3.46
C ILE A 202 15.65 -5.83 3.50
N LEU A 203 14.61 -5.33 4.18
CA LEU A 203 14.39 -3.89 4.31
C LEU A 203 15.53 -3.20 5.04
N GLU A 204 16.06 -3.80 6.11
CA GLU A 204 17.14 -3.23 6.91
C GLU A 204 18.45 -3.14 6.12
N SER A 205 18.86 -4.24 5.50
CA SER A 205 20.07 -4.25 4.66
C SER A 205 19.93 -3.36 3.41
N GLY A 206 18.78 -3.43 2.75
CA GLY A 206 18.49 -2.63 1.57
C GLY A 206 18.38 -1.13 1.87
N PHE A 207 17.92 -0.73 3.06
CA PHE A 207 17.87 0.68 3.45
C PHE A 207 19.28 1.24 3.67
N ALA A 208 20.18 0.49 4.28
CA ALA A 208 21.59 0.89 4.41
C ALA A 208 22.23 1.10 3.02
N GLU A 209 22.07 0.13 2.11
CA GLU A 209 22.56 0.26 0.73
C GLU A 209 21.94 1.46 -0.02
N PHE A 210 20.65 1.72 0.22
CA PHE A 210 19.97 2.87 -0.36
C PHE A 210 20.59 4.17 0.12
N LEU A 211 20.86 4.31 1.43
CA LEU A 211 21.50 5.49 1.99
C LEU A 211 22.92 5.69 1.46
N ASP A 212 23.68 4.61 1.28
CA ASP A 212 25.03 4.65 0.68
C ASP A 212 25.00 5.19 -0.75
N LYS A 213 24.08 4.71 -1.57
CA LYS A 213 23.96 5.06 -3.00
C LYS A 213 23.44 6.49 -3.25
N GLN A 214 22.75 7.10 -2.28
CA GLN A 214 22.28 8.46 -2.44
C GLN A 214 23.45 9.45 -2.44
N GLU A 215 23.39 10.45 -3.29
CA GLU A 215 24.34 11.56 -3.27
C GLU A 215 24.17 12.43 -2.02
N ALA A 216 25.25 12.99 -1.50
CA ALA A 216 25.20 13.93 -0.39
C ALA A 216 24.31 15.13 -0.77
N GLY A 217 23.39 15.50 0.12
CA GLY A 217 22.43 16.58 -0.15
C GLY A 217 21.22 16.19 -1.00
N ASN A 218 21.08 14.93 -1.43
CA ASN A 218 19.83 14.45 -2.02
C ASN A 218 18.76 14.28 -0.92
N LEU A 219 17.97 15.33 -0.72
CA LEU A 219 16.94 15.38 0.33
C LEU A 219 15.57 14.82 -0.15
N LYS A 220 15.49 14.27 -1.38
CA LYS A 220 14.22 13.85 -2.00
C LYS A 220 14.12 12.35 -2.29
N GLY A 221 15.25 11.61 -2.28
CA GLY A 221 15.25 10.16 -2.54
C GLY A 221 14.30 9.42 -1.61
N GLU A 222 13.60 8.41 -2.10
CA GLU A 222 12.66 7.59 -1.32
C GLU A 222 12.97 6.11 -1.49
N TYR A 223 12.95 5.39 -0.39
CA TYR A 223 13.07 3.93 -0.31
C TYR A 223 11.67 3.33 -0.39
N LEU A 224 11.24 3.02 -1.62
CA LEU A 224 9.85 2.64 -1.94
C LEU A 224 9.69 1.13 -2.02
N LEU A 225 8.69 0.59 -1.34
CA LEU A 225 8.39 -0.85 -1.32
C LEU A 225 8.21 -1.45 -2.73
N PRO A 226 7.45 -0.86 -3.67
CA PRO A 226 7.31 -1.43 -5.00
C PRO A 226 8.63 -1.53 -5.77
N THR A 227 9.52 -0.54 -5.60
CA THR A 227 10.86 -0.56 -6.21
C THR A 227 11.72 -1.67 -5.62
N ILE A 228 11.71 -1.82 -4.29
CA ILE A 228 12.45 -2.87 -3.58
C ILE A 228 12.00 -4.25 -4.09
N ILE A 229 10.69 -4.50 -4.13
CA ILE A 229 10.14 -5.78 -4.61
C ILE A 229 10.47 -6.00 -6.09
N GLY A 230 10.39 -4.96 -6.92
CA GLY A 230 10.79 -5.03 -8.33
C GLY A 230 12.24 -5.44 -8.52
N ASP A 231 13.16 -4.83 -7.77
CA ASP A 231 14.59 -5.17 -7.79
C ASP A 231 14.87 -6.61 -7.33
N LEU A 232 14.16 -7.07 -6.30
CA LEU A 232 14.27 -8.45 -5.80
C LEU A 232 13.71 -9.46 -6.81
N LEU A 233 12.64 -9.10 -7.51
CA LEU A 233 12.04 -9.91 -8.56
C LEU A 233 13.00 -10.06 -9.76
N GLU A 234 13.63 -8.95 -10.20
CA GLU A 234 14.63 -8.97 -11.26
C GLU A 234 15.88 -9.82 -10.90
N LYS A 235 16.25 -9.85 -9.62
CA LYS A 235 17.35 -10.67 -9.09
C LYS A 235 16.94 -12.11 -8.79
N ASP A 236 15.72 -12.51 -9.08
CA ASP A 236 15.17 -13.85 -8.82
C ASP A 236 15.20 -14.27 -7.33
N GLN A 237 15.12 -13.30 -6.42
CA GLN A 237 15.21 -13.52 -4.96
C GLN A 237 13.84 -13.73 -4.31
N VAL A 238 12.79 -13.25 -4.95
CA VAL A 238 11.41 -13.37 -4.46
C VAL A 238 10.49 -13.97 -5.51
N SER A 239 9.40 -14.53 -5.06
CA SER A 239 8.28 -14.98 -5.87
C SER A 239 7.03 -14.23 -5.39
N VAL A 240 6.35 -13.54 -6.30
CA VAL A 240 5.23 -12.68 -5.96
C VAL A 240 3.95 -13.21 -6.61
N LYS A 241 3.03 -13.67 -5.77
CA LYS A 241 1.71 -14.13 -6.22
C LYS A 241 0.74 -12.96 -6.29
N VAL A 242 0.10 -12.78 -7.44
CA VAL A 242 -0.91 -11.75 -7.64
C VAL A 242 -2.29 -12.32 -7.33
N LEU A 243 -2.91 -11.81 -6.27
CA LEU A 243 -4.27 -12.14 -5.84
C LEU A 243 -5.23 -11.20 -6.57
N LYS A 244 -6.20 -11.75 -7.28
CA LYS A 244 -7.17 -10.92 -8.02
C LYS A 244 -8.25 -10.40 -7.08
N SER A 245 -8.54 -9.11 -7.15
CA SER A 245 -9.73 -8.52 -6.57
C SER A 245 -10.58 -7.86 -7.67
N HIS A 246 -11.88 -8.08 -7.58
CA HIS A 246 -12.88 -7.42 -8.43
C HIS A 246 -13.49 -6.20 -7.75
N ASP A 247 -13.07 -5.93 -6.51
CA ASP A 247 -13.51 -4.76 -5.77
C ASP A 247 -13.11 -3.47 -6.49
N LYS A 248 -13.94 -2.47 -6.33
CA LYS A 248 -13.61 -1.11 -6.75
C LYS A 248 -12.67 -0.51 -5.72
N TRP A 249 -11.49 -0.12 -6.18
CA TRP A 249 -10.59 0.71 -5.39
C TRP A 249 -10.99 2.17 -5.54
N PHE A 250 -10.93 2.93 -4.47
CA PHE A 250 -11.00 4.39 -4.50
C PHE A 250 -10.20 5.01 -3.36
N GLY A 251 -9.69 6.20 -3.61
CA GLY A 251 -8.93 7.02 -2.68
C GLY A 251 -9.12 8.49 -3.04
N VAL A 252 -8.53 9.39 -2.28
CA VAL A 252 -8.57 10.83 -2.54
C VAL A 252 -7.25 11.26 -3.17
N THR A 253 -7.17 11.19 -4.50
CA THR A 253 -6.02 11.72 -5.25
C THR A 253 -6.18 13.21 -5.50
N TYR A 254 -7.38 13.62 -5.89
CA TYR A 254 -7.77 15.02 -6.11
C TYR A 254 -8.80 15.44 -5.06
N LYS A 255 -8.85 16.74 -4.77
CA LYS A 255 -9.84 17.28 -3.82
C LYS A 255 -11.27 16.95 -4.23
N GLU A 256 -11.53 16.92 -5.52
CA GLU A 256 -12.79 16.62 -6.16
C GLU A 256 -13.21 15.14 -6.00
N ASP A 257 -12.25 14.23 -5.80
CA ASP A 257 -12.53 12.82 -5.56
C ASP A 257 -13.29 12.58 -4.25
N LYS A 258 -13.24 13.52 -3.30
CA LYS A 258 -13.92 13.41 -2.00
C LYS A 258 -15.42 13.17 -2.17
N ASP A 259 -16.08 13.86 -3.07
CA ASP A 259 -17.52 13.72 -3.28
C ASP A 259 -17.86 12.36 -3.90
N LEU A 260 -16.96 11.84 -4.75
CA LEU A 260 -17.07 10.49 -5.28
C LEU A 260 -16.94 9.46 -4.17
N VAL A 261 -15.92 9.59 -3.31
CA VAL A 261 -15.69 8.67 -2.18
C VAL A 261 -16.90 8.63 -1.25
N VAL A 262 -17.48 9.80 -0.91
CA VAL A 262 -18.68 9.87 -0.06
C VAL A 262 -19.86 9.13 -0.72
N ARG A 263 -20.09 9.30 -2.02
CA ARG A 263 -21.15 8.59 -2.75
C ARG A 263 -20.91 7.09 -2.80
N GLU A 264 -19.68 6.65 -3.06
CA GLU A 264 -19.34 5.22 -3.11
C GLU A 264 -19.55 4.56 -1.74
N VAL A 265 -19.06 5.18 -0.66
CA VAL A 265 -19.26 4.67 0.70
C VAL A 265 -20.75 4.58 1.03
N LYS A 266 -21.54 5.62 0.72
CA LYS A 266 -22.99 5.60 0.93
C LYS A 266 -23.64 4.44 0.18
N ALA A 267 -23.29 4.23 -1.08
CA ALA A 267 -23.82 3.14 -1.88
C ALA A 267 -23.46 1.75 -1.31
N LEU A 268 -22.27 1.60 -0.72
CA LEU A 268 -21.85 0.37 -0.06
C LEU A 268 -22.67 0.10 1.21
N ILE A 269 -22.95 1.13 2.00
CA ILE A 269 -23.83 1.05 3.20
C ILE A 269 -25.25 0.67 2.78
N GLU A 270 -25.82 1.35 1.78
CA GLU A 270 -27.17 1.05 1.25
C GLU A 270 -27.31 -0.38 0.72
N LYS A 271 -26.22 -0.97 0.22
CA LYS A 271 -26.15 -2.39 -0.17
C LYS A 271 -25.99 -3.34 1.02
N GLY A 272 -25.92 -2.84 2.25
CA GLY A 272 -25.74 -3.66 3.46
C GLY A 272 -24.33 -4.23 3.64
N LEU A 273 -23.32 -3.73 2.91
CA LEU A 273 -21.93 -4.18 3.05
C LEU A 273 -21.29 -3.68 4.34
N TYR A 274 -21.74 -2.53 4.83
CA TYR A 274 -21.31 -1.95 6.09
C TYR A 274 -22.52 -1.63 6.97
N PRO A 275 -22.38 -1.72 8.30
CA PRO A 275 -23.46 -1.36 9.21
C PRO A 275 -23.77 0.14 9.10
N GLU A 276 -25.03 0.51 9.26
CA GLU A 276 -25.46 1.91 9.35
C GLU A 276 -25.03 2.57 10.68
N ASN A 277 -24.50 1.75 11.61
CA ASN A 277 -24.14 2.15 12.99
C ASN A 277 -22.70 1.75 13.32
#